data_ada0eb6aef3a40db9cee0b32e3b1a685
#
_entry.id   ada0eb6aef3a40db9cee0b32e3b1a685
#
_cell.length_a   1.000
_cell.length_b   1.000
_cell.length_c   1.000
_cell.angle_alpha   90.00
_cell.angle_beta   90.00
_cell.angle_gamma   90.00
#
_symmetry.space_group_name_H-M   'P 1'
#
loop_
_entity.id
_entity.type
_entity.pdbx_description
1 polymer ?
#
loop_
_entity_poly.entity_id
_entity_poly.type
_entity_poly.pdbx_seq_one_letter_code
_entity_poly.pdbx_strand_id
1 'polypeptide(L)'
;MSEYDKNLIIRILKLEDFELDNLNINQIKHVPMHQYRVSTKEQPLLLIENLQVCIGLYAYSKNFAFAAHLNPVVKRGDEFKYDENNNIIYCNRIDDLFNAIIDAKIQEPIYIGISIGFNPVEKTYQVVDMLNKSIDELVSKLNTIGIEAIKLDLRNDHIFIIDSINDKILTSPNNKETIKR
;
A
#
# COMPACT_ATOMS: atom_id res chain seq x y z
N MET A 1 -16.75 -1.14 -12.05
CA MET A 1 -16.16 0.19 -11.76
C MET A 1 -17.13 1.25 -12.28
N SER A 2 -17.49 2.24 -11.47
CA SER A 2 -18.39 3.32 -11.89
C SER A 2 -17.70 4.26 -12.90
N GLU A 3 -18.49 5.04 -13.68
CA GLU A 3 -17.93 6.05 -14.58
C GLU A 3 -17.17 7.15 -13.79
N TYR A 4 -17.63 7.46 -12.59
CA TYR A 4 -16.96 8.37 -11.68
C TYR A 4 -15.56 7.87 -11.29
N ASP A 5 -15.44 6.60 -10.92
CA ASP A 5 -14.14 6.00 -10.56
C ASP A 5 -13.15 6.01 -11.74
N LYS A 6 -13.65 5.72 -12.96
CA LYS A 6 -12.83 5.77 -14.19
C LYS A 6 -12.28 7.17 -14.43
N ASN A 7 -13.14 8.19 -14.38
CA ASN A 7 -12.74 9.57 -14.62
C ASN A 7 -11.75 10.07 -13.57
N LEU A 8 -11.93 9.66 -12.31
CA LEU A 8 -10.99 9.95 -11.22
C LEU A 8 -9.61 9.34 -11.52
N ILE A 9 -9.56 8.05 -11.84
CA ILE A 9 -8.30 7.34 -12.15
C ILE A 9 -7.60 7.99 -13.35
N ILE A 10 -8.32 8.27 -14.44
CA ILE A 10 -7.74 8.93 -15.63
C ILE A 10 -7.14 10.29 -15.26
N ARG A 11 -7.85 11.08 -14.45
CA ARG A 11 -7.37 12.39 -14.00
C ARG A 11 -6.08 12.27 -13.18
N ILE A 12 -6.03 11.34 -12.23
CA ILE A 12 -4.87 11.07 -11.40
C ILE A 12 -3.67 10.70 -12.26
N LEU A 13 -3.83 9.70 -13.14
CA LEU A 13 -2.74 9.20 -13.97
C LEU A 13 -2.19 10.28 -14.93
N LYS A 14 -3.07 11.13 -15.48
CA LYS A 14 -2.65 12.26 -16.34
C LYS A 14 -1.89 13.35 -15.58
N LEU A 15 -2.32 13.67 -14.36
CA LEU A 15 -1.63 14.66 -13.52
C LEU A 15 -0.23 14.23 -13.13
N GLU A 16 0.01 12.93 -13.06
CA GLU A 16 1.27 12.32 -12.62
C GLU A 16 2.10 11.75 -13.79
N ASP A 17 1.76 12.11 -15.03
CA ASP A 17 2.46 11.71 -16.26
C ASP A 17 2.68 10.18 -16.41
N PHE A 18 1.76 9.36 -15.90
CA PHE A 18 1.77 7.94 -16.22
C PHE A 18 1.46 7.71 -17.70
N GLU A 19 2.18 6.79 -18.31
CA GLU A 19 1.93 6.35 -19.69
C GLU A 19 0.61 5.57 -19.79
N LEU A 20 -0.47 6.27 -20.10
CA LEU A 20 -1.82 5.70 -20.14
C LEU A 20 -1.98 4.60 -21.19
N ASP A 21 -1.23 4.69 -22.29
CA ASP A 21 -1.30 3.72 -23.40
C ASP A 21 -0.89 2.31 -22.97
N ASN A 22 -0.13 2.20 -21.89
CA ASN A 22 0.35 0.95 -21.33
C ASN A 22 -0.52 0.42 -20.17
N LEU A 23 -1.56 1.16 -19.77
CA LEU A 23 -2.39 0.84 -18.62
C LEU A 23 -3.86 0.64 -19.01
N ASN A 24 -4.38 -0.55 -18.79
CA ASN A 24 -5.83 -0.77 -18.91
C ASN A 24 -6.54 -0.23 -17.66
N ILE A 25 -7.12 0.96 -17.77
CA ILE A 25 -7.80 1.67 -16.67
C ILE A 25 -8.91 0.82 -16.02
N ASN A 26 -9.58 -0.05 -16.79
CA ASN A 26 -10.59 -0.93 -16.23
C ASN A 26 -10.03 -1.99 -15.27
N GLN A 27 -8.72 -2.25 -15.33
CA GLN A 27 -8.01 -3.17 -14.45
C GLN A 27 -7.45 -2.51 -13.20
N ILE A 28 -7.57 -1.18 -13.08
CA ILE A 28 -7.08 -0.43 -11.93
C ILE A 28 -8.16 -0.31 -10.87
N LYS A 29 -7.80 -0.62 -9.62
CA LYS A 29 -8.65 -0.42 -8.44
C LYS A 29 -8.00 0.63 -7.54
N HIS A 30 -8.69 1.74 -7.34
CA HIS A 30 -8.23 2.80 -6.46
C HIS A 30 -8.34 2.39 -4.99
N VAL A 31 -7.33 2.74 -4.19
CA VAL A 31 -7.27 2.53 -2.74
C VAL A 31 -7.51 3.86 -2.02
N PRO A 32 -8.75 4.16 -1.61
CA PRO A 32 -9.06 5.40 -0.92
C PRO A 32 -8.38 5.50 0.44
N MET A 33 -8.19 6.73 0.91
CA MET A 33 -7.71 7.00 2.28
C MET A 33 -8.58 6.27 3.33
N HIS A 34 -7.95 5.76 4.39
CA HIS A 34 -8.56 4.97 5.45
C HIS A 34 -9.10 3.59 5.02
N GLN A 35 -8.77 3.13 3.84
CA GLN A 35 -9.22 1.86 3.31
C GLN A 35 -8.06 0.97 2.87
N TYR A 36 -8.37 -0.30 2.67
CA TYR A 36 -7.50 -1.23 1.96
C TYR A 36 -8.23 -1.89 0.80
N ARG A 37 -7.47 -2.46 -0.11
CA ARG A 37 -7.96 -3.26 -1.23
C ARG A 37 -7.05 -4.46 -1.46
N VAL A 38 -7.67 -5.52 -1.94
CA VAL A 38 -6.98 -6.69 -2.49
C VAL A 38 -7.24 -6.73 -3.98
N SER A 39 -6.24 -7.09 -4.78
CA SER A 39 -6.38 -7.27 -6.22
C SER A 39 -7.31 -8.44 -6.54
N THR A 40 -7.92 -8.38 -7.71
CA THR A 40 -8.72 -9.49 -8.27
C THR A 40 -8.23 -9.78 -9.68
N LYS A 41 -8.68 -10.88 -10.29
CA LYS A 41 -8.34 -11.20 -11.68
C LYS A 41 -8.79 -10.11 -12.67
N GLU A 42 -9.92 -9.47 -12.38
CA GLU A 42 -10.49 -8.40 -13.21
C GLU A 42 -9.80 -7.05 -12.94
N GLN A 43 -9.32 -6.84 -11.72
CA GLN A 43 -8.65 -5.62 -11.28
C GLN A 43 -7.33 -5.96 -10.57
N PRO A 44 -6.30 -6.38 -11.33
CA PRO A 44 -5.01 -6.79 -10.79
C PRO A 44 -4.12 -5.61 -10.36
N LEU A 45 -4.47 -4.38 -10.74
CA LEU A 45 -3.70 -3.18 -10.47
C LEU A 45 -4.31 -2.40 -9.31
N LEU A 46 -3.51 -2.09 -8.27
CA LEU A 46 -3.93 -1.28 -7.13
C LEU A 46 -3.22 0.08 -7.16
N LEU A 47 -3.99 1.16 -7.26
CA LEU A 47 -3.50 2.54 -7.27
C LEU A 47 -3.63 3.15 -5.87
N ILE A 48 -2.52 3.55 -5.28
CA ILE A 48 -2.46 4.45 -4.11
C ILE A 48 -1.99 5.82 -4.57
N GLU A 49 -2.67 6.85 -4.11
CA GLU A 49 -2.36 8.25 -4.45
C GLU A 49 -2.37 9.16 -3.23
N ASN A 50 -1.86 10.39 -3.43
CA ASN A 50 -1.93 11.49 -2.48
C ASN A 50 -1.34 11.16 -1.10
N LEU A 51 -0.23 10.43 -1.09
CA LEU A 51 0.55 10.18 0.11
C LEU A 51 1.36 11.45 0.44
N GLN A 52 0.76 12.39 1.20
CA GLN A 52 1.47 13.56 1.74
C GLN A 52 2.01 13.23 3.13
N VAL A 53 1.14 13.26 4.15
CA VAL A 53 1.44 12.83 5.52
C VAL A 53 1.09 11.35 5.74
N CYS A 54 0.49 10.72 4.75
CA CYS A 54 -0.05 9.37 4.79
C CYS A 54 1.03 8.31 4.57
N ILE A 55 0.64 7.07 4.84
CA ILE A 55 1.47 5.88 4.68
C ILE A 55 0.73 4.91 3.75
N GLY A 56 1.44 4.36 2.78
CA GLY A 56 1.00 3.21 2.00
C GLY A 56 1.60 1.93 2.58
N LEU A 57 0.77 1.06 3.18
CA LEU A 57 1.17 -0.31 3.49
C LEU A 57 0.79 -1.18 2.30
N TYR A 58 1.72 -1.98 1.80
CA TYR A 58 1.46 -2.80 0.62
C TYR A 58 2.15 -4.15 0.69
N ALA A 59 1.58 -5.11 -0.03
CA ALA A 59 2.23 -6.38 -0.33
C ALA A 59 1.86 -6.82 -1.74
N TYR A 60 2.76 -7.56 -2.38
CA TYR A 60 2.50 -8.15 -3.68
C TYR A 60 3.26 -9.44 -3.89
N SER A 61 2.71 -10.26 -4.76
CA SER A 61 3.27 -11.48 -5.30
C SER A 61 2.61 -11.72 -6.66
N LYS A 62 3.04 -12.72 -7.41
CA LYS A 62 2.39 -13.07 -8.67
C LYS A 62 0.89 -13.34 -8.47
N ASN A 63 0.04 -12.62 -9.19
CA ASN A 63 -1.42 -12.67 -9.11
C ASN A 63 -2.03 -12.25 -7.77
N PHE A 64 -1.28 -11.59 -6.90
CA PHE A 64 -1.76 -11.06 -5.64
C PHE A 64 -1.19 -9.67 -5.39
N ALA A 65 -2.05 -8.77 -4.96
CA ALA A 65 -1.63 -7.52 -4.34
C ALA A 65 -2.60 -7.12 -3.22
N PHE A 66 -2.04 -6.52 -2.19
CA PHE A 66 -2.74 -5.85 -1.10
C PHE A 66 -2.20 -4.43 -0.99
N ALA A 67 -3.08 -3.47 -0.75
CA ALA A 67 -2.67 -2.10 -0.46
C ALA A 67 -3.63 -1.44 0.52
N ALA A 68 -3.08 -0.68 1.48
CA ALA A 68 -3.82 0.13 2.43
C ALA A 68 -3.29 1.56 2.47
N HIS A 69 -4.19 2.54 2.45
CA HIS A 69 -3.88 3.96 2.52
C HIS A 69 -4.18 4.48 3.93
N LEU A 70 -3.14 4.66 4.74
CA LEU A 70 -3.21 4.98 6.16
C LEU A 70 -2.97 6.46 6.40
N ASN A 71 -3.79 7.09 7.24
CA ASN A 71 -3.56 8.47 7.68
C ASN A 71 -3.35 8.53 9.19
N PRO A 72 -2.11 8.64 9.68
CA PRO A 72 -1.81 8.64 11.11
C PRO A 72 -2.22 9.94 11.83
N VAL A 73 -2.52 11.00 11.07
CA VAL A 73 -2.83 12.33 11.63
C VAL A 73 -4.32 12.48 11.95
N VAL A 74 -5.17 11.92 11.09
CA VAL A 74 -6.62 12.05 11.22
C VAL A 74 -7.21 10.77 11.79
N LYS A 75 -7.83 10.86 12.97
CA LYS A 75 -8.51 9.73 13.61
C LYS A 75 -9.82 9.42 12.88
N ARG A 76 -9.76 8.62 11.84
CA ARG A 76 -10.90 8.11 11.08
C ARG A 76 -10.70 6.64 10.74
N GLY A 77 -11.82 5.98 10.44
CA GLY A 77 -11.78 4.56 10.07
C GLY A 77 -11.38 3.66 11.24
N ASP A 78 -11.03 2.44 10.89
CA ASP A 78 -10.66 1.35 11.80
C ASP A 78 -9.20 0.89 11.60
N GLU A 79 -8.37 1.71 10.95
CA GLU A 79 -7.00 1.32 10.64
C GLU A 79 -6.09 1.20 11.86
N PHE A 80 -6.38 1.95 12.94
CA PHE A 80 -5.53 1.98 14.13
C PHE A 80 -6.28 1.69 15.43
N LYS A 81 -5.58 1.03 16.36
CA LYS A 81 -5.96 0.96 17.77
C LYS A 81 -5.20 2.03 18.56
N TYR A 82 -5.87 2.58 19.56
CA TYR A 82 -5.35 3.67 20.39
C TYR A 82 -5.36 3.24 21.87
N ASP A 83 -4.39 3.72 22.63
CA ASP A 83 -4.39 3.64 24.08
C ASP A 83 -5.33 4.71 24.71
N GLU A 84 -5.40 4.73 26.04
CA GLU A 84 -6.18 5.70 26.81
C GLU A 84 -5.72 7.16 26.62
N ASN A 85 -4.46 7.35 26.19
CA ASN A 85 -3.87 8.66 25.92
C ASN A 85 -3.96 9.07 24.45
N ASN A 86 -4.72 8.33 23.62
CA ASN A 86 -4.84 8.51 22.17
C ASN A 86 -3.54 8.30 21.38
N ASN A 87 -2.58 7.57 21.90
CA ASN A 87 -1.44 7.12 21.11
C ASN A 87 -1.81 5.92 20.26
N ILE A 88 -1.29 5.87 19.03
CA ILE A 88 -1.47 4.71 18.15
C ILE A 88 -0.58 3.57 18.67
N ILE A 89 -1.20 2.44 19.00
CA ILE A 89 -0.51 1.26 19.55
C ILE A 89 -0.50 0.06 18.60
N TYR A 90 -1.37 0.06 17.60
CA TYR A 90 -1.46 -1.03 16.63
C TYR A 90 -2.14 -0.61 15.34
N CYS A 91 -1.79 -1.27 14.23
CA CYS A 91 -2.43 -1.09 12.93
C CYS A 91 -3.21 -2.36 12.53
N ASN A 92 -4.54 -2.26 12.49
CA ASN A 92 -5.42 -3.38 12.14
C ASN A 92 -5.18 -3.88 10.70
N ARG A 93 -4.59 -3.05 9.82
CA ARG A 93 -4.29 -3.45 8.43
C ARG A 93 -3.21 -4.54 8.34
N ILE A 94 -2.46 -4.76 9.41
CA ILE A 94 -1.54 -5.92 9.50
C ILE A 94 -2.34 -7.23 9.58
N ASP A 95 -3.43 -7.27 10.37
CA ASP A 95 -4.31 -8.44 10.44
C ASP A 95 -5.05 -8.65 9.11
N ASP A 96 -5.54 -7.56 8.49
CA ASP A 96 -6.21 -7.61 7.18
C ASP A 96 -5.25 -8.16 6.11
N LEU A 97 -3.98 -7.71 6.12
CA LEU A 97 -2.95 -8.20 5.21
C LEU A 97 -2.66 -9.69 5.45
N PHE A 98 -2.46 -10.10 6.71
CA PHE A 98 -2.21 -11.51 7.03
C PHE A 98 -3.35 -12.40 6.53
N ASN A 99 -4.60 -12.03 6.82
CA ASN A 99 -5.78 -12.79 6.40
C ASN A 99 -5.87 -12.85 4.87
N ALA A 100 -5.64 -11.73 4.16
CA ALA A 100 -5.65 -11.70 2.71
C ALA A 100 -4.59 -12.64 2.09
N ILE A 101 -3.39 -12.71 2.68
CA ILE A 101 -2.32 -13.63 2.24
C ILE A 101 -2.76 -15.09 2.41
N ILE A 102 -3.31 -15.43 3.58
CA ILE A 102 -3.78 -16.79 3.86
C ILE A 102 -4.92 -17.20 2.93
N ASP A 103 -5.90 -16.32 2.73
CA ASP A 103 -7.06 -16.58 1.87
C ASP A 103 -6.67 -16.74 0.40
N ALA A 104 -5.66 -16.00 -0.05
CA ALA A 104 -5.14 -16.08 -1.42
C ALA A 104 -4.34 -17.37 -1.69
N LYS A 105 -3.95 -18.13 -0.66
CA LYS A 105 -3.16 -19.37 -0.79
C LYS A 105 -1.91 -19.18 -1.64
N ILE A 106 -1.18 -18.11 -1.36
CA ILE A 106 0.02 -17.72 -2.12
C ILE A 106 1.07 -18.83 -2.02
N GLN A 107 1.66 -19.19 -3.16
CA GLN A 107 2.73 -20.19 -3.25
C GLN A 107 4.08 -19.58 -3.69
N GLU A 108 4.05 -18.37 -4.22
CA GLU A 108 5.22 -17.61 -4.67
C GLU A 108 5.69 -16.69 -3.53
N PRO A 109 6.95 -16.25 -3.54
CA PRO A 109 7.43 -15.27 -2.57
C PRO A 109 6.56 -14.02 -2.52
N ILE A 110 6.25 -13.54 -1.31
CA ILE A 110 5.48 -12.32 -1.11
C ILE A 110 6.39 -11.20 -0.61
N TYR A 111 6.29 -10.03 -1.23
CA TYR A 111 7.03 -8.83 -0.88
C TYR A 111 6.12 -7.88 -0.10
N ILE A 112 6.58 -7.42 1.07
CA ILE A 112 5.81 -6.56 1.98
C ILE A 112 6.59 -5.29 2.26
N GLY A 113 5.97 -4.13 2.08
CA GLY A 113 6.65 -2.85 2.26
C GLY A 113 5.75 -1.71 2.71
N ILE A 114 6.39 -0.59 2.99
CA ILE A 114 5.79 0.67 3.38
C ILE A 114 6.29 1.76 2.45
N SER A 115 5.40 2.66 2.05
CA SER A 115 5.74 3.93 1.41
C SER A 115 5.24 5.09 2.26
N ILE A 116 6.07 6.13 2.42
CA ILE A 116 5.68 7.39 3.08
C ILE A 116 5.54 8.50 2.05
N GLY A 117 4.67 9.45 2.34
CA GLY A 117 4.46 10.62 1.48
C GLY A 117 5.56 11.67 1.62
N PHE A 118 5.45 12.75 0.86
CA PHE A 118 6.49 13.78 0.74
C PHE A 118 6.63 14.70 1.95
N ASN A 119 5.57 14.86 2.75
CA ASN A 119 5.54 15.78 3.88
C ASN A 119 5.23 15.03 5.20
N PRO A 120 6.03 14.00 5.55
CA PRO A 120 5.77 13.25 6.76
C PRO A 120 5.94 14.14 7.99
N VAL A 121 5.07 13.96 8.97
CA VAL A 121 5.15 14.60 10.28
C VAL A 121 5.68 13.60 11.31
N GLU A 122 6.02 14.07 12.51
CA GLU A 122 6.54 13.20 13.58
C GLU A 122 5.67 11.96 13.82
N LYS A 123 4.35 12.14 13.85
CA LYS A 123 3.41 11.03 14.03
C LYS A 123 3.46 10.02 12.88
N THR A 124 3.75 10.45 11.66
CA THR A 124 3.97 9.56 10.52
C THR A 124 5.15 8.63 10.77
N TYR A 125 6.27 9.17 11.25
CA TYR A 125 7.47 8.36 11.55
C TYR A 125 7.23 7.39 12.71
N GLN A 126 6.53 7.82 13.77
CA GLN A 126 6.17 6.93 14.90
C GLN A 126 5.36 5.72 14.42
N VAL A 127 4.40 5.95 13.51
CA VAL A 127 3.59 4.87 12.93
C VAL A 127 4.42 4.01 11.98
N VAL A 128 5.32 4.58 11.20
CA VAL A 128 6.24 3.81 10.34
C VAL A 128 7.11 2.88 11.17
N ASP A 129 7.66 3.35 12.30
CA ASP A 129 8.48 2.52 13.19
C ASP A 129 7.68 1.36 13.80
N MET A 130 6.43 1.63 14.20
CA MET A 130 5.51 0.59 14.67
C MET A 130 5.19 -0.43 13.56
N LEU A 131 4.86 0.04 12.35
CA LEU A 131 4.57 -0.82 11.21
C LEU A 131 5.78 -1.68 10.81
N ASN A 132 7.00 -1.11 10.85
CA ASN A 132 8.20 -1.85 10.54
C ASN A 132 8.39 -3.05 11.48
N LYS A 133 8.16 -2.88 12.79
CA LYS A 133 8.19 -3.97 13.77
C LYS A 133 7.10 -5.01 13.51
N SER A 134 5.87 -4.55 13.25
CA SER A 134 4.75 -5.43 12.94
C SER A 134 4.96 -6.24 11.65
N ILE A 135 5.62 -5.64 10.64
CA ILE A 135 5.98 -6.35 9.40
C ILE A 135 7.08 -7.38 9.67
N ASP A 136 8.07 -7.09 10.50
CA ASP A 136 9.11 -8.07 10.87
C ASP A 136 8.50 -9.29 11.56
N GLU A 137 7.54 -9.07 12.47
CA GLU A 137 6.77 -10.14 13.12
C GLU A 137 5.92 -10.92 12.11
N LEU A 138 5.23 -10.21 11.19
CA LEU A 138 4.41 -10.81 10.15
C LEU A 138 5.25 -11.68 9.21
N VAL A 139 6.39 -11.18 8.73
CA VAL A 139 7.32 -11.92 7.87
C VAL A 139 7.81 -13.18 8.57
N SER A 140 8.22 -13.08 9.84
CA SER A 140 8.63 -14.23 10.64
C SER A 140 7.51 -15.27 10.76
N LYS A 141 6.28 -14.84 11.03
CA LYS A 141 5.11 -15.71 11.15
C LYS A 141 4.78 -16.42 9.84
N LEU A 142 4.79 -15.69 8.70
CA LEU A 142 4.54 -16.26 7.39
C LEU A 142 5.58 -17.31 7.02
N ASN A 143 6.87 -17.01 7.23
CA ASN A 143 7.96 -17.96 6.98
C ASN A 143 7.85 -19.23 7.85
N THR A 144 7.39 -19.09 9.11
CA THR A 144 7.18 -20.23 10.00
C THR A 144 6.10 -21.20 9.50
N ILE A 145 5.08 -20.67 8.81
CA ILE A 145 4.00 -21.49 8.23
C ILE A 145 4.25 -21.90 6.77
N GLY A 146 5.48 -21.67 6.26
CA GLY A 146 5.91 -22.10 4.93
C GLY A 146 5.57 -21.15 3.78
N ILE A 147 5.18 -19.91 4.07
CA ILE A 147 4.97 -18.85 3.07
C ILE A 147 6.22 -17.98 3.05
N GLU A 148 7.00 -18.03 1.97
CA GLU A 148 8.18 -17.19 1.81
C GLU A 148 7.77 -15.71 1.76
N ALA A 149 8.16 -14.94 2.79
CA ALA A 149 7.86 -13.52 2.89
C ALA A 149 9.14 -12.70 3.02
N ILE A 150 9.20 -11.60 2.27
CA ILE A 150 10.37 -10.71 2.16
C ILE A 150 9.92 -9.29 2.48
N LYS A 151 10.54 -8.69 3.49
CA LYS A 151 10.36 -7.25 3.79
C LYS A 151 11.13 -6.41 2.79
N LEU A 152 10.49 -5.38 2.27
CA LEU A 152 11.10 -4.38 1.41
C LEU A 152 11.58 -3.17 2.21
N ASP A 153 12.56 -2.46 1.66
CA ASP A 153 13.00 -1.19 2.19
C ASP A 153 11.90 -0.13 2.12
N LEU A 154 11.94 0.81 3.06
CA LEU A 154 11.03 1.95 3.10
C LEU A 154 11.17 2.78 1.82
N ARG A 155 10.04 3.06 1.18
CA ARG A 155 9.95 3.90 -0.02
C ARG A 155 9.43 5.29 0.33
N ASN A 156 9.68 6.23 -0.56
CA ASN A 156 9.16 7.60 -0.48
C ASN A 156 8.44 7.93 -1.79
N ASP A 157 7.17 7.50 -1.88
CA ASP A 157 6.35 7.67 -3.08
C ASP A 157 5.06 8.44 -2.76
N HIS A 158 4.75 9.43 -3.59
CA HIS A 158 3.49 10.16 -3.51
C HIS A 158 2.32 9.37 -4.11
N ILE A 159 2.61 8.64 -5.15
CA ILE A 159 1.67 7.80 -5.90
C ILE A 159 2.41 6.59 -6.47
N PHE A 160 1.77 5.45 -6.44
CA PHE A 160 2.27 4.25 -7.09
C PHE A 160 1.15 3.28 -7.44
N ILE A 161 1.42 2.41 -8.41
CA ILE A 161 0.54 1.31 -8.80
C ILE A 161 1.26 -0.01 -8.52
N ILE A 162 0.59 -0.90 -7.81
CA ILE A 162 1.04 -2.28 -7.64
C ILE A 162 0.44 -3.10 -8.77
N ASP A 163 1.30 -3.69 -9.60
CA ASP A 163 0.94 -4.54 -10.72
C ASP A 163 1.19 -6.01 -10.33
N SER A 164 0.14 -6.71 -9.91
CA SER A 164 0.23 -8.10 -9.48
C SER A 164 0.41 -9.09 -10.65
N ILE A 165 0.16 -8.69 -11.89
CA ILE A 165 0.40 -9.55 -13.07
C ILE A 165 1.90 -9.65 -13.35
N ASN A 166 2.58 -8.50 -13.34
CA ASN A 166 3.99 -8.38 -13.69
C ASN A 166 4.91 -8.36 -12.47
N ASP A 167 4.36 -8.54 -11.28
CA ASP A 167 5.09 -8.60 -10.00
C ASP A 167 6.01 -7.39 -9.79
N LYS A 168 5.44 -6.17 -9.91
CA LYS A 168 6.20 -4.93 -9.83
C LYS A 168 5.39 -3.75 -9.29
N ILE A 169 6.11 -2.71 -8.88
CA ILE A 169 5.55 -1.42 -8.53
C ILE A 169 5.89 -0.42 -9.64
N LEU A 170 4.87 0.27 -10.15
CA LEU A 170 5.00 1.40 -11.06
C LEU A 170 4.90 2.69 -10.25
N THR A 171 5.84 3.58 -10.42
CA THR A 171 5.88 4.89 -9.75
C THR A 171 5.67 6.01 -10.76
N SER A 172 5.21 7.17 -10.28
CA SER A 172 5.08 8.35 -11.12
C SER A 172 6.45 8.77 -11.67
N PRO A 173 6.57 9.09 -12.99
CA PRO A 173 7.77 9.69 -13.56
C PRO A 173 8.15 11.04 -12.92
N ASN A 174 7.17 11.74 -12.36
CA ASN A 174 7.38 13.00 -11.62
C ASN A 174 7.91 12.79 -10.20
N ASN A 175 8.04 11.55 -9.76
CA ASN A 175 8.69 11.18 -8.51
C ASN A 175 10.20 11.44 -8.62
N LYS A 176 10.56 12.73 -8.79
CA LYS A 176 11.97 13.13 -8.71
C LYS A 176 12.41 12.85 -7.29
N GLU A 177 13.18 11.78 -7.14
CA GLU A 177 13.96 11.49 -5.95
C GLU A 177 14.63 12.78 -5.44
N THR A 178 13.99 13.45 -4.52
CA THR A 178 14.64 14.47 -3.71
C THR A 178 14.98 13.83 -2.38
N ILE A 179 15.73 12.73 -2.43
CA ILE A 179 16.52 12.32 -1.27
C ILE A 179 17.65 13.33 -1.16
N LYS A 180 17.39 14.47 -0.59
CA LYS A 180 18.43 15.24 0.07
C LYS A 180 18.56 14.71 1.48
N ARG A 181 19.65 13.98 1.68
CA ARG A 181 20.20 13.54 2.97
C ARG A 181 20.29 14.70 3.98
#